data_b55491626998d3b740bad3e0c1bd3738
#
_entry.id   b55491626998d3b740bad3e0c1bd3738
#
_cell.length_a   1.000
_cell.length_b   1.000
_cell.length_c   1.000
_cell.angle_alpha   90.00
_cell.angle_beta   90.00
_cell.angle_gamma   90.00
#
_symmetry.space_group_name_H-M   'P 1'
#
loop_
_entity.id
_entity.type
_entity.pdbx_description
1 polymer ?
#
loop_
_entity_poly.entity_id
_entity_poly.type
_entity_poly.pdbx_seq_one_letter_code
_entity_poly.pdbx_strand_id
1 'polypeptide(L)'
;LVQIDPDGPLFEKVTPEDAPSIVSTLQGGKATAAMGDTKLPFFTKQVQVVLENSGRINPERIESYIEAGGYQALCNVVREMQPLEVCDLITSSGLRGRGGAGYPTGLKWATVAKNQAERKFVVCNADEGDPGAFMDRSVLESDPHRVLEGMAISAYAVGVYQAFDYVRGEYPLAISRLRTAI
;
A
#
# COMPACT_ATOMS: atom_id res chain seq x y z
N LEU A 1 -19.27 -4.35 5.88
CA LEU A 1 -19.14 -2.98 6.39
C LEU A 1 -19.35 -1.99 5.25
N VAL A 2 -20.06 -0.89 5.50
CA VAL A 2 -20.22 0.24 4.58
C VAL A 2 -20.08 1.53 5.36
N GLN A 3 -19.27 2.46 4.86
CA GLN A 3 -19.11 3.79 5.43
C GLN A 3 -19.55 4.84 4.41
N ILE A 4 -20.17 5.90 4.88
CA ILE A 4 -20.50 7.07 4.03
C ILE A 4 -19.33 8.05 4.14
N ASP A 5 -18.70 8.37 3.02
CA ASP A 5 -17.60 9.34 2.95
C ASP A 5 -18.13 10.79 2.81
N PRO A 6 -17.35 11.78 3.23
CA PRO A 6 -16.25 11.71 4.18
C PRO A 6 -16.81 11.67 5.61
N ASP A 7 -16.24 10.98 6.53
CA ASP A 7 -16.55 11.00 7.98
C ASP A 7 -18.00 10.65 8.38
N GLY A 8 -18.76 10.05 7.45
CA GLY A 8 -20.12 9.61 7.71
C GLY A 8 -20.20 8.33 8.57
N PRO A 9 -21.43 7.90 8.90
CA PRO A 9 -21.65 6.73 9.74
C PRO A 9 -21.12 5.45 9.09
N LEU A 10 -20.58 4.56 9.94
CA LEU A 10 -20.21 3.19 9.58
C LEU A 10 -21.42 2.28 9.84
N PHE A 11 -21.78 1.45 8.88
CA PHE A 11 -22.81 0.41 9.03
C PHE A 11 -22.17 -0.98 9.03
N GLU A 12 -22.65 -1.82 9.95
CA GLU A 12 -22.14 -3.19 10.13
C GLU A 12 -23.13 -4.22 9.59
N LYS A 13 -22.61 -5.38 9.19
CA LYS A 13 -23.38 -6.52 8.71
C LYS A 13 -24.36 -6.18 7.58
N VAL A 14 -23.99 -5.22 6.75
CA VAL A 14 -24.82 -4.72 5.64
C VAL A 14 -25.05 -5.83 4.61
N THR A 15 -26.30 -5.96 4.20
CA THR A 15 -26.74 -6.82 3.08
C THR A 15 -27.17 -5.94 1.88
N PRO A 16 -27.34 -6.49 0.68
CA PRO A 16 -27.84 -5.72 -0.47
C PRO A 16 -29.20 -5.05 -0.21
N GLU A 17 -30.06 -5.66 0.61
CA GLU A 17 -31.39 -5.16 0.95
C GLU A 17 -31.33 -3.89 1.81
N ASP A 18 -30.24 -3.66 2.54
CA ASP A 18 -30.05 -2.47 3.35
C ASP A 18 -29.68 -1.23 2.51
N ALA A 19 -29.21 -1.40 1.28
CA ALA A 19 -28.68 -0.30 0.47
C ALA A 19 -29.65 0.88 0.31
N PRO A 20 -30.97 0.69 0.00
CA PRO A 20 -31.91 1.79 -0.11
C PRO A 20 -32.06 2.60 1.20
N SER A 21 -32.05 1.90 2.35
CA SER A 21 -32.17 2.54 3.66
C SER A 21 -30.91 3.34 4.00
N ILE A 22 -29.73 2.82 3.68
CA ILE A 22 -28.44 3.52 3.87
C ILE A 22 -28.40 4.79 3.00
N VAL A 23 -28.78 4.70 1.72
CA VAL A 23 -28.84 5.86 0.84
C VAL A 23 -29.83 6.91 1.36
N SER A 24 -30.95 6.50 1.94
CA SER A 24 -31.93 7.44 2.51
C SER A 24 -31.36 8.26 3.66
N THR A 25 -30.33 7.79 4.36
CA THR A 25 -29.67 8.58 5.43
C THR A 25 -29.02 9.85 4.92
N LEU A 26 -28.62 9.91 3.64
CA LEU A 26 -28.10 11.13 3.00
C LEU A 26 -29.16 12.25 2.93
N GLN A 27 -30.44 11.88 3.06
CA GLN A 27 -31.58 12.80 3.05
C GLN A 27 -32.27 12.91 4.42
N GLY A 28 -31.58 12.47 5.48
CA GLY A 28 -32.11 12.51 6.85
C GLY A 28 -32.99 11.32 7.25
N GLY A 29 -33.06 10.26 6.40
CA GLY A 29 -33.72 8.99 6.72
C GLY A 29 -32.96 8.18 7.77
N LYS A 30 -33.51 7.01 8.12
CA LYS A 30 -32.89 6.06 9.06
C LYS A 30 -32.48 4.79 8.31
N ALA A 31 -31.26 4.31 8.57
CA ALA A 31 -30.83 3.00 8.09
C ALA A 31 -31.45 1.87 8.90
N THR A 32 -31.71 0.74 8.24
CA THR A 32 -32.07 -0.53 8.87
C THR A 32 -30.86 -1.28 9.41
N ALA A 33 -29.71 -1.13 8.75
CA ALA A 33 -28.44 -1.73 9.17
C ALA A 33 -27.95 -1.17 10.52
N ALA A 34 -27.28 -2.01 11.30
CA ALA A 34 -26.68 -1.63 12.57
C ALA A 34 -25.56 -0.59 12.34
N MET A 35 -25.53 0.46 13.16
CA MET A 35 -24.46 1.45 13.17
C MET A 35 -23.29 0.97 14.01
N GLY A 36 -22.08 1.01 13.44
CA GLY A 36 -20.84 0.81 14.16
C GLY A 36 -20.37 2.11 14.85
N ASP A 37 -19.62 1.95 15.92
CA ASP A 37 -19.02 3.08 16.64
C ASP A 37 -17.53 3.23 16.25
N THR A 38 -17.23 4.16 15.36
CA THR A 38 -15.85 4.48 14.95
C THR A 38 -15.05 5.22 16.03
N LYS A 39 -15.67 5.65 17.13
CA LYS A 39 -15.00 6.30 18.26
C LYS A 39 -14.43 5.32 19.27
N LEU A 40 -14.68 4.02 19.09
CA LEU A 40 -14.08 3.01 19.96
C LEU A 40 -12.56 3.10 19.96
N PRO A 41 -11.88 2.84 21.09
CA PRO A 41 -10.42 2.83 21.17
C PRO A 41 -9.74 1.94 20.13
N PHE A 42 -10.41 0.89 19.68
CA PHE A 42 -9.94 0.02 18.60
C PHE A 42 -9.65 0.81 17.32
N PHE A 43 -10.49 1.77 16.94
CA PHE A 43 -10.29 2.61 15.77
C PHE A 43 -9.40 3.83 16.07
N THR A 44 -9.70 4.55 17.16
CA THR A 44 -9.08 5.86 17.43
C THR A 44 -7.63 5.78 17.89
N LYS A 45 -7.17 4.62 18.39
CA LYS A 45 -5.78 4.40 18.80
C LYS A 45 -4.90 3.81 17.67
N GLN A 46 -5.46 3.50 16.51
CA GLN A 46 -4.68 3.03 15.38
C GLN A 46 -4.03 4.19 14.63
N VAL A 47 -2.76 4.00 14.28
CA VAL A 47 -2.03 4.89 13.37
C VAL A 47 -1.72 4.09 12.12
N GLN A 48 -2.41 4.42 11.03
CA GLN A 48 -2.21 3.77 9.74
C GLN A 48 -1.08 4.48 9.00
N VAL A 49 0.05 3.81 8.84
CA VAL A 49 1.19 4.30 8.05
C VAL A 49 1.16 3.68 6.65
N VAL A 50 1.21 2.34 6.59
CA VAL A 50 1.25 1.61 5.31
C VAL A 50 -0.10 1.63 4.59
N LEU A 51 -1.20 1.61 5.34
CA LEU A 51 -2.57 1.61 4.83
C LEU A 51 -3.24 3.01 4.89
N GLU A 52 -2.48 4.09 4.98
CA GLU A 52 -3.07 5.44 5.14
C GLU A 52 -3.99 5.85 3.99
N ASN A 53 -3.72 5.36 2.77
CA ASN A 53 -4.54 5.62 1.57
C ASN A 53 -5.69 4.62 1.39
N SER A 54 -5.72 3.54 2.19
CA SER A 54 -6.73 2.49 2.05
C SER A 54 -8.14 3.03 2.28
N GLY A 55 -9.02 2.86 1.27
CA GLY A 55 -10.36 3.41 1.28
C GLY A 55 -10.47 4.92 1.01
N ARG A 56 -9.35 5.61 0.78
CA ARG A 56 -9.32 7.06 0.51
C ARG A 56 -9.02 7.40 -0.94
N ILE A 57 -8.21 6.57 -1.60
CA ILE A 57 -7.87 6.73 -3.02
C ILE A 57 -8.57 5.67 -3.87
N ASN A 58 -8.70 5.95 -5.16
CA ASN A 58 -9.07 4.93 -6.13
C ASN A 58 -7.80 4.19 -6.61
N PRO A 59 -7.59 2.90 -6.24
CA PRO A 59 -6.37 2.16 -6.56
C PRO A 59 -6.20 1.85 -8.06
N GLU A 60 -7.24 2.05 -8.87
CA GLU A 60 -7.21 1.85 -10.32
C GLU A 60 -6.88 3.13 -11.10
N ARG A 61 -6.63 4.24 -10.38
CA ARG A 61 -6.35 5.54 -10.99
C ARG A 61 -5.08 6.15 -10.42
N ILE A 62 -4.07 6.29 -11.26
CA ILE A 62 -2.79 6.90 -10.89
C ILE A 62 -2.97 8.35 -10.40
N GLU A 63 -3.93 9.10 -10.99
CA GLU A 63 -4.20 10.48 -10.59
C GLU A 63 -4.60 10.55 -9.11
N SER A 64 -5.40 9.59 -8.63
CA SER A 64 -5.84 9.55 -7.24
C SER A 64 -4.66 9.33 -6.26
N TYR A 65 -3.67 8.51 -6.67
CA TYR A 65 -2.43 8.33 -5.91
C TYR A 65 -1.55 9.59 -5.92
N ILE A 66 -1.42 10.26 -7.08
CA ILE A 66 -0.67 11.52 -7.22
C ILE A 66 -1.31 12.63 -6.37
N GLU A 67 -2.64 12.77 -6.39
CA GLU A 67 -3.38 13.73 -5.57
C GLU A 67 -3.15 13.51 -4.07
N ALA A 68 -2.95 12.26 -3.65
CA ALA A 68 -2.58 11.91 -2.28
C ALA A 68 -1.08 12.10 -1.95
N GLY A 69 -0.30 12.69 -2.86
CA GLY A 69 1.13 12.93 -2.69
C GLY A 69 2.04 11.79 -3.18
N GLY A 70 1.47 10.81 -3.86
CA GLY A 70 2.22 9.69 -4.43
C GLY A 70 3.20 10.11 -5.52
N TYR A 71 4.24 9.31 -5.71
CA TYR A 71 5.39 9.53 -6.59
C TYR A 71 6.23 10.76 -6.29
N GLN A 72 5.87 11.55 -5.26
CA GLN A 72 6.70 12.71 -4.85
C GLN A 72 8.07 12.26 -4.34
N ALA A 73 8.11 11.17 -3.57
CA ALA A 73 9.37 10.63 -3.05
C ALA A 73 10.27 10.12 -4.19
N LEU A 74 9.71 9.41 -5.17
CA LEU A 74 10.44 8.97 -6.36
C LEU A 74 10.99 10.17 -7.16
N CYS A 75 10.17 11.19 -7.38
CA CYS A 75 10.60 12.41 -8.07
C CYS A 75 11.78 13.07 -7.36
N ASN A 76 11.71 13.22 -6.04
CA ASN A 76 12.80 13.82 -5.24
C ASN A 76 14.07 12.98 -5.32
N VAL A 77 13.95 11.67 -5.16
CA VAL A 77 15.09 10.73 -5.26
C VAL A 77 15.79 10.84 -6.60
N VAL A 78 15.06 10.79 -7.70
CA VAL A 78 15.65 10.78 -9.05
C VAL A 78 16.26 12.13 -9.42
N ARG A 79 15.69 13.23 -8.91
CA ARG A 79 16.15 14.60 -9.27
C ARG A 79 17.26 15.11 -8.37
N GLU A 80 17.29 14.72 -7.10
CA GLU A 80 18.09 15.40 -6.07
C GLU A 80 19.13 14.50 -5.40
N MET A 81 19.07 13.17 -5.59
CA MET A 81 19.91 12.23 -4.88
C MET A 81 20.69 11.32 -5.82
N GLN A 82 21.91 10.94 -5.41
CA GLN A 82 22.64 9.85 -6.05
C GLN A 82 22.19 8.48 -5.48
N PRO A 83 22.32 7.38 -6.24
CA PRO A 83 21.87 6.04 -5.79
C PRO A 83 22.37 5.63 -4.41
N LEU A 84 23.63 5.87 -4.08
CA LEU A 84 24.20 5.51 -2.79
C LEU A 84 23.68 6.39 -1.65
N GLU A 85 23.37 7.66 -1.90
CA GLU A 85 22.76 8.54 -0.91
C GLU A 85 21.38 8.06 -0.49
N VAL A 86 20.62 7.43 -1.42
CA VAL A 86 19.35 6.79 -1.11
C VAL A 86 19.56 5.61 -0.17
N CYS A 87 20.56 4.77 -0.44
CA CYS A 87 20.91 3.65 0.46
C CYS A 87 21.28 4.15 1.87
N ASP A 88 22.04 5.24 1.96
CA ASP A 88 22.47 5.85 3.23
C ASP A 88 21.27 6.46 3.98
N LEU A 89 20.35 7.12 3.27
CA LEU A 89 19.11 7.66 3.84
C LEU A 89 18.26 6.54 4.42
N ILE A 90 18.03 5.47 3.67
CA ILE A 90 17.24 4.31 4.15
C ILE A 90 17.95 3.59 5.32
N THR A 91 19.29 3.55 5.32
CA THR A 91 20.05 3.00 6.45
C THR A 91 19.88 3.84 7.71
N SER A 92 20.02 5.17 7.59
CA SER A 92 19.89 6.10 8.72
C SER A 92 18.45 6.19 9.26
N SER A 93 17.44 5.95 8.41
CA SER A 93 16.04 5.88 8.83
C SER A 93 15.73 4.70 9.76
N GLY A 94 16.58 3.68 9.78
CA GLY A 94 16.36 2.46 10.56
C GLY A 94 15.28 1.56 10.00
N LEU A 95 14.81 1.78 8.76
CA LEU A 95 13.79 0.94 8.12
C LEU A 95 14.23 -0.52 8.06
N ARG A 96 13.34 -1.41 8.45
CA ARG A 96 13.57 -2.87 8.46
C ARG A 96 12.53 -3.59 7.60
N GLY A 97 12.91 -4.76 7.12
CA GLY A 97 12.00 -5.66 6.40
C GLY A 97 10.79 -6.07 7.25
N ARG A 98 9.68 -6.31 6.59
CA ARG A 98 8.40 -6.71 7.21
C ARG A 98 8.03 -8.17 6.93
N GLY A 99 8.92 -8.95 6.30
CA GLY A 99 8.73 -10.38 6.06
C GLY A 99 9.15 -11.30 7.24
N GLY A 100 9.17 -10.79 8.46
CA GLY A 100 9.43 -11.56 9.69
C GLY A 100 10.85 -11.42 10.24
N ALA A 101 11.90 -11.42 9.42
CA ALA A 101 13.30 -11.36 9.87
C ALA A 101 13.74 -9.97 10.36
N GLY A 102 13.04 -8.90 9.98
CA GLY A 102 13.39 -7.53 10.39
C GLY A 102 14.78 -7.07 9.93
N TYR A 103 15.30 -7.60 8.81
CA TYR A 103 16.62 -7.24 8.31
C TYR A 103 16.68 -5.76 7.91
N PRO A 104 17.76 -5.01 8.21
CA PRO A 104 17.88 -3.60 7.85
C PRO A 104 17.82 -3.39 6.34
N THR A 105 16.82 -2.64 5.88
CA THR A 105 16.54 -2.47 4.44
C THR A 105 17.68 -1.74 3.72
N GLY A 106 18.20 -0.65 4.28
CA GLY A 106 19.28 0.11 3.68
C GLY A 106 20.58 -0.69 3.56
N LEU A 107 20.90 -1.53 4.54
CA LEU A 107 22.05 -2.42 4.49
C LEU A 107 21.91 -3.46 3.36
N LYS A 108 20.71 -4.02 3.19
CA LYS A 108 20.41 -4.92 2.08
C LYS A 108 20.61 -4.21 0.73
N TRP A 109 20.09 -3.01 0.57
CA TRP A 109 20.24 -2.24 -0.67
C TRP A 109 21.71 -1.89 -0.94
N ALA A 110 22.43 -1.39 0.05
CA ALA A 110 23.85 -1.05 -0.08
C ALA A 110 24.71 -2.27 -0.47
N THR A 111 24.37 -3.46 0.04
CA THR A 111 25.06 -4.71 -0.34
C THR A 111 24.80 -5.04 -1.81
N VAL A 112 23.56 -4.93 -2.28
CA VAL A 112 23.20 -5.18 -3.69
C VAL A 112 23.82 -4.12 -4.60
N ALA A 113 23.79 -2.85 -4.20
CA ALA A 113 24.37 -1.75 -4.98
C ALA A 113 25.88 -1.98 -5.25
N LYS A 114 26.62 -2.43 -4.25
CA LYS A 114 28.07 -2.70 -4.34
C LYS A 114 28.41 -3.97 -5.12
N ASN A 115 27.47 -4.87 -5.31
CA ASN A 115 27.72 -6.13 -6.00
C ASN A 115 27.91 -5.87 -7.51
N GLN A 116 29.00 -6.41 -8.07
CA GLN A 116 29.29 -6.40 -9.51
C GLN A 116 28.68 -7.66 -10.12
N ALA A 117 27.51 -7.51 -10.72
CA ALA A 117 26.82 -8.59 -11.42
C ALA A 117 26.38 -8.12 -12.81
N GLU A 118 26.40 -9.03 -13.77
CA GLU A 118 25.95 -8.75 -15.15
C GLU A 118 24.48 -8.34 -15.17
N ARG A 119 23.68 -8.95 -14.30
CA ARG A 119 22.25 -8.64 -14.13
C ARG A 119 21.88 -8.57 -12.66
N LYS A 120 21.06 -7.59 -12.33
CA LYS A 120 20.42 -7.45 -11.04
C LYS A 120 18.93 -7.25 -11.25
N PHE A 121 18.14 -7.65 -10.28
CA PHE A 121 16.68 -7.54 -10.32
C PHE A 121 16.14 -7.03 -8.98
N VAL A 122 15.02 -6.31 -9.04
CA VAL A 122 14.16 -6.08 -7.88
C VAL A 122 13.01 -7.07 -7.93
N VAL A 123 12.74 -7.74 -6.84
CA VAL A 123 11.60 -8.65 -6.70
C VAL A 123 10.75 -8.20 -5.52
N CYS A 124 9.51 -7.80 -5.79
CA CYS A 124 8.49 -7.64 -4.78
C CYS A 124 7.93 -9.04 -4.46
N ASN A 125 8.35 -9.59 -3.34
CA ASN A 125 7.78 -10.85 -2.88
C ASN A 125 6.49 -10.57 -2.10
N ALA A 126 5.36 -10.73 -2.77
CA ALA A 126 4.01 -10.58 -2.23
C ALA A 126 3.26 -11.93 -2.21
N ASP A 127 3.98 -13.02 -1.94
CA ASP A 127 3.37 -14.35 -1.84
C ASP A 127 2.45 -14.46 -0.61
N GLU A 128 2.83 -13.88 0.52
CA GLU A 128 2.04 -13.85 1.78
C GLU A 128 1.44 -15.22 2.13
N GLY A 129 2.30 -16.24 2.20
CA GLY A 129 1.89 -17.63 2.35
C GLY A 129 1.37 -18.02 3.74
N ASP A 130 1.56 -17.20 4.77
CA ASP A 130 1.14 -17.51 6.14
C ASP A 130 -0.38 -17.56 6.27
N PRO A 131 -0.94 -18.61 6.88
CA PRO A 131 -2.38 -18.70 7.05
C PRO A 131 -2.96 -17.55 7.87
N GLY A 132 -3.94 -16.85 7.31
CA GLY A 132 -4.60 -15.70 7.95
C GLY A 132 -3.85 -14.37 7.81
N ALA A 133 -2.66 -14.33 7.21
CA ALA A 133 -2.00 -13.09 6.83
C ALA A 133 -2.75 -12.39 5.68
N PHE A 134 -2.83 -11.07 5.73
CA PHE A 134 -3.56 -10.27 4.73
C PHE A 134 -3.02 -8.85 4.57
N MET A 135 -1.90 -8.50 5.20
CA MET A 135 -1.36 -7.14 5.14
C MET A 135 -0.86 -6.80 3.74
N ASP A 136 -0.08 -7.68 3.11
CA ASP A 136 0.44 -7.47 1.76
C ASP A 136 -0.71 -7.41 0.75
N ARG A 137 -1.69 -8.32 0.88
CA ARG A 137 -2.93 -8.29 0.12
C ARG A 137 -3.64 -6.95 0.24
N SER A 138 -3.81 -6.46 1.48
CA SER A 138 -4.50 -5.19 1.73
C SER A 138 -3.81 -4.01 1.06
N VAL A 139 -2.48 -3.96 1.09
CA VAL A 139 -1.70 -2.91 0.41
C VAL A 139 -1.84 -3.01 -1.10
N LEU A 140 -1.65 -4.20 -1.68
CA LEU A 140 -1.74 -4.39 -3.12
C LEU A 140 -3.14 -4.10 -3.68
N GLU A 141 -4.18 -4.40 -2.91
CA GLU A 141 -5.57 -4.14 -3.30
C GLU A 141 -5.99 -2.68 -3.11
N SER A 142 -5.42 -1.96 -2.15
CA SER A 142 -5.83 -0.60 -1.82
C SER A 142 -4.91 0.51 -2.35
N ASP A 143 -3.61 0.21 -2.53
CA ASP A 143 -2.60 1.20 -2.95
C ASP A 143 -1.43 0.53 -3.71
N PRO A 144 -1.67 -0.06 -4.89
CA PRO A 144 -0.64 -0.74 -5.68
C PRO A 144 0.48 0.22 -6.10
N HIS A 145 0.17 1.49 -6.36
CA HIS A 145 1.15 2.49 -6.76
C HIS A 145 2.20 2.77 -5.67
N ARG A 146 1.85 2.67 -4.39
CA ARG A 146 2.81 2.80 -3.28
C ARG A 146 3.87 1.69 -3.34
N VAL A 147 3.48 0.48 -3.68
CA VAL A 147 4.40 -0.65 -3.85
C VAL A 147 5.32 -0.39 -5.04
N LEU A 148 4.74 0.01 -6.20
CA LEU A 148 5.51 0.31 -7.42
C LEU A 148 6.47 1.50 -7.21
N GLU A 149 6.07 2.55 -6.50
CA GLU A 149 6.96 3.66 -6.14
C GLU A 149 8.14 3.18 -5.30
N GLY A 150 7.89 2.36 -4.27
CA GLY A 150 8.94 1.77 -3.44
C GLY A 150 9.90 0.88 -4.23
N MET A 151 9.37 0.10 -5.17
CA MET A 151 10.18 -0.71 -6.09
C MET A 151 11.03 0.15 -7.01
N ALA A 152 10.48 1.23 -7.57
CA ALA A 152 11.21 2.15 -8.44
C ALA A 152 12.34 2.86 -7.68
N ILE A 153 12.09 3.32 -6.46
CA ILE A 153 13.13 3.92 -5.59
C ILE A 153 14.22 2.90 -5.28
N SER A 154 13.85 1.66 -4.93
CA SER A 154 14.84 0.61 -4.66
C SER A 154 15.67 0.26 -5.92
N ALA A 155 15.02 0.18 -7.09
CA ALA A 155 15.67 -0.09 -8.36
C ALA A 155 16.71 0.99 -8.71
N TYR A 156 16.34 2.26 -8.53
CA TYR A 156 17.26 3.39 -8.69
C TYR A 156 18.45 3.28 -7.74
N ALA A 157 18.20 3.04 -6.45
CA ALA A 157 19.25 2.97 -5.42
C ALA A 157 20.25 1.83 -5.66
N VAL A 158 19.84 0.71 -6.22
CA VAL A 158 20.71 -0.46 -6.45
C VAL A 158 21.20 -0.61 -7.90
N GLY A 159 20.81 0.31 -8.79
CA GLY A 159 21.22 0.32 -10.19
C GLY A 159 20.58 -0.82 -10.99
N VAL A 160 19.27 -0.96 -10.93
CA VAL A 160 18.48 -2.01 -11.58
C VAL A 160 17.45 -1.41 -12.52
N TYR A 161 17.21 -2.04 -13.67
CA TYR A 161 16.24 -1.60 -14.67
C TYR A 161 15.09 -2.59 -14.88
N GLN A 162 15.08 -3.70 -14.16
CA GLN A 162 14.05 -4.73 -14.30
C GLN A 162 13.55 -5.18 -12.92
N ALA A 163 12.24 -5.16 -12.76
CA ALA A 163 11.57 -5.58 -11.53
C ALA A 163 10.49 -6.61 -11.83
N PHE A 164 10.14 -7.39 -10.82
CA PHE A 164 9.10 -8.41 -10.89
C PHE A 164 8.24 -8.34 -9.63
N ASP A 165 6.93 -8.48 -9.82
CA ASP A 165 5.97 -8.68 -8.74
C ASP A 165 5.60 -10.17 -8.68
N TYR A 166 5.94 -10.82 -7.55
CA TYR A 166 5.58 -12.20 -7.29
C TYR A 166 4.38 -12.23 -6.33
N VAL A 167 3.21 -12.47 -6.87
CA VAL A 167 1.92 -12.45 -6.16
C VAL A 167 1.25 -13.80 -6.29
N ARG A 168 0.74 -14.33 -5.18
CA ARG A 168 0.05 -15.62 -5.16
C ARG A 168 -1.27 -15.56 -5.96
N GLY A 169 -1.60 -16.67 -6.63
CA GLY A 169 -2.79 -16.79 -7.49
C GLY A 169 -4.13 -16.64 -6.75
N GLU A 170 -4.13 -16.81 -5.42
CA GLU A 170 -5.30 -16.68 -4.56
C GLU A 170 -5.70 -15.21 -4.31
N TYR A 171 -4.90 -14.24 -4.78
CA TYR A 171 -5.19 -12.81 -4.68
C TYR A 171 -5.55 -12.19 -6.04
N PRO A 172 -6.66 -12.60 -6.70
CA PRO A 172 -6.99 -12.17 -8.06
C PRO A 172 -7.21 -10.65 -8.17
N LEU A 173 -7.75 -10.01 -7.13
CA LEU A 173 -7.98 -8.57 -7.13
C LEU A 173 -6.66 -7.80 -7.05
N ALA A 174 -5.70 -8.23 -6.20
CA ALA A 174 -4.36 -7.66 -6.13
C ALA A 174 -3.64 -7.75 -7.48
N ILE A 175 -3.70 -8.92 -8.13
CA ILE A 175 -3.13 -9.14 -9.45
C ILE A 175 -3.77 -8.21 -10.49
N SER A 176 -5.09 -8.08 -10.49
CA SER A 176 -5.80 -7.18 -11.42
C SER A 176 -5.38 -5.73 -11.24
N ARG A 177 -5.32 -5.24 -10.00
CA ARG A 177 -4.94 -3.86 -9.68
C ARG A 177 -3.48 -3.56 -9.99
N LEU A 178 -2.57 -4.48 -9.70
CA LEU A 178 -1.17 -4.33 -10.11
C LEU A 178 -1.03 -4.26 -11.63
N ARG A 179 -1.73 -5.12 -12.38
CA ARG A 179 -1.71 -5.07 -13.87
C ARG A 179 -2.26 -3.77 -14.43
N THR A 180 -3.20 -3.14 -13.74
CA THR A 180 -3.73 -1.83 -14.13
C THR A 180 -2.75 -0.71 -13.78
N ALA A 181 -1.99 -0.85 -12.70
CA ALA A 181 -1.05 0.16 -12.23
C ALA A 181 0.30 0.14 -12.98
N ILE A 182 0.71 -1.02 -13.55
CA ILE A 182 1.91 -1.20 -14.38
C ILE A 182 1.65 -0.75 -15.82
#